data_3313dbe5199bc084d6cc4d08cb34a1e1
#
_entry.id   3313dbe5199bc084d6cc4d08cb34a1e1
#
_cell.length_a   1.000
_cell.length_b   1.000
_cell.length_c   1.000
_cell.angle_alpha   90.00
_cell.angle_beta   90.00
_cell.angle_gamma   90.00
#
_symmetry.space_group_name_H-M   'P 1'
#
loop_
_entity.id
_entity.type
_entity.pdbx_description
1 polymer ?
#
loop_
_entity_poly.entity_id
_entity_poly.type
_entity_poly.pdbx_seq_one_letter_code
_entity_poly.pdbx_strand_id
1 'polypeptide(L)'
;MSGFRLVDWRAGPSGALLGRAVVEIDRLVISDVAVFSKDGRKWTQLPAEPQRDREGAIIKNDQGKTQYRSHLKWKDRSAQDGFSEALIAAIEAKHGPLEGGQ
;
A
#
# COMPACT_ATOMS: atom_id res chain seq x y z
N MET A 1 6.50 12.45 9.96
CA MET A 1 7.56 11.43 9.72
C MET A 1 8.71 12.09 9.00
N SER A 2 9.87 12.12 9.62
CA SER A 2 11.06 12.73 9.02
C SER A 2 11.68 11.74 8.02
N GLY A 3 12.36 12.26 7.00
CA GLY A 3 12.99 11.43 5.97
C GLY A 3 12.05 10.81 4.97
N PHE A 4 10.77 11.17 5.00
CA PHE A 4 9.77 10.62 4.09
C PHE A 4 9.62 11.50 2.85
N ARG A 5 9.52 10.87 1.66
CA ARG A 5 9.27 11.57 0.43
C ARG A 5 8.47 10.69 -0.53
N LEU A 6 7.45 11.27 -1.15
CA LEU A 6 6.73 10.61 -2.23
C LEU A 6 7.55 10.74 -3.51
N VAL A 7 7.93 9.62 -4.09
CA VAL A 7 8.73 9.60 -5.33
C VAL A 7 7.84 9.52 -6.55
N ASP A 8 6.82 8.65 -6.52
CA ASP A 8 5.93 8.47 -7.66
C ASP A 8 4.57 8.00 -7.17
N TRP A 9 3.55 8.30 -7.96
CA TRP A 9 2.17 7.86 -7.68
C TRP A 9 1.49 7.44 -8.97
N ARG A 10 0.94 6.25 -8.99
CA ARG A 10 0.18 5.74 -10.13
C ARG A 10 -1.22 5.38 -9.66
N ALA A 11 -2.19 6.16 -10.11
CA ALA A 11 -3.59 5.92 -9.78
C ALA A 11 -4.12 4.71 -10.53
N GLY A 12 -5.10 4.04 -9.92
CA GLY A 12 -5.81 2.92 -10.53
C GLY A 12 -5.40 1.57 -9.97
N PRO A 13 -5.96 0.46 -10.47
CA PRO A 13 -6.91 0.48 -11.58
C PRO A 13 -8.31 0.88 -11.19
N SER A 14 -8.84 0.43 -10.04
CA SER A 14 -10.20 0.77 -9.66
C SER A 14 -10.63 0.03 -8.40
N GLY A 15 -11.85 0.30 -7.94
CA GLY A 15 -12.38 -0.32 -6.74
C GLY A 15 -11.74 0.25 -5.48
N ALA A 16 -11.50 -0.60 -4.50
CA ALA A 16 -10.90 -0.17 -3.25
C ALA A 16 -9.46 0.26 -3.41
N LEU A 17 -8.74 -0.28 -4.39
CA LEU A 17 -7.35 0.09 -4.65
C LEU A 17 -7.31 1.41 -5.42
N LEU A 18 -6.88 2.47 -4.75
CA LEU A 18 -6.76 3.79 -5.37
C LEU A 18 -5.53 3.92 -6.26
N GLY A 19 -4.47 3.22 -5.93
CA GLY A 19 -3.25 3.27 -6.71
C GLY A 19 -2.07 2.72 -5.94
N ARG A 20 -0.88 2.90 -6.53
CA ARG A 20 0.37 2.44 -5.94
C ARG A 20 1.39 3.56 -5.93
N ALA A 21 2.16 3.62 -4.87
CA ALA A 21 3.14 4.67 -4.66
C ALA A 21 4.55 4.10 -4.58
N VAL A 22 5.51 4.92 -4.96
CA VAL A 22 6.92 4.69 -4.64
C VAL A 22 7.31 5.76 -3.63
N VAL A 23 7.86 5.33 -2.51
CA VAL A 23 8.24 6.23 -1.42
C VAL A 23 9.70 6.06 -1.05
N GLU A 24 10.26 7.11 -0.52
CA GLU A 24 11.59 7.08 0.06
C GLU A 24 11.46 7.37 1.55
N ILE A 25 12.04 6.51 2.38
CA ILE A 25 12.09 6.72 3.83
C ILE A 25 13.55 6.64 4.21
N ASP A 26 14.10 7.77 4.66
CA ASP A 26 15.53 7.92 4.90
C ASP A 26 16.31 7.55 3.62
N ARG A 27 16.97 6.43 3.58
CA ARG A 27 17.75 5.98 2.43
C ARG A 27 17.15 4.74 1.76
N LEU A 28 15.94 4.38 2.16
CA LEU A 28 15.28 3.20 1.62
C LEU A 28 14.19 3.63 0.65
N VAL A 29 14.17 3.05 -0.53
CA VAL A 29 13.09 3.25 -1.51
C VAL A 29 12.21 2.02 -1.52
N ILE A 30 10.91 2.22 -1.36
CA ILE A 30 9.94 1.13 -1.36
C ILE A 30 8.98 1.37 -2.52
N SER A 31 8.92 0.41 -3.44
CA SER A 31 8.01 0.45 -4.59
C SER A 31 6.73 -0.31 -4.28
N ASP A 32 5.69 -0.02 -5.05
CA ASP A 32 4.41 -0.74 -4.99
C ASP A 32 3.72 -0.70 -3.62
N VAL A 33 3.81 0.44 -2.94
CA VAL A 33 3.04 0.66 -1.74
C VAL A 33 1.59 0.93 -2.17
N ALA A 34 0.68 0.04 -1.78
CA ALA A 34 -0.72 0.15 -2.19
C ALA A 34 -1.48 1.10 -1.27
N VAL A 35 -2.38 1.89 -1.87
CA VAL A 35 -3.26 2.79 -1.13
C VAL A 35 -4.69 2.39 -1.43
N PHE A 36 -5.45 2.15 -0.38
CA PHE A 36 -6.83 1.67 -0.47
C PHE A 36 -7.80 2.67 0.16
N SER A 37 -9.04 2.60 -0.30
CA SER A 37 -10.15 3.31 0.34
C SER A 37 -11.41 2.46 0.24
N LYS A 38 -12.16 2.39 1.33
CA LYS A 38 -13.45 1.71 1.35
C LYS A 38 -14.28 2.29 2.48
N ASP A 39 -15.51 2.66 2.16
CA ASP A 39 -16.48 3.16 3.13
C ASP A 39 -15.94 4.35 3.94
N GLY A 40 -15.28 5.28 3.26
CA GLY A 40 -14.74 6.48 3.88
C GLY A 40 -13.43 6.28 4.63
N ARG A 41 -12.91 5.06 4.68
CA ARG A 41 -11.63 4.75 5.31
C ARG A 41 -10.55 4.61 4.27
N LYS A 42 -9.38 5.14 4.57
CA LYS A 42 -8.19 4.99 3.72
C LYS A 42 -7.07 4.33 4.51
N TRP A 43 -6.34 3.46 3.86
CA TRP A 43 -5.19 2.81 4.49
C TRP A 43 -4.15 2.45 3.43
N THR A 44 -2.97 2.07 3.88
CA THR A 44 -1.89 1.67 3.00
C THR A 44 -1.42 0.27 3.34
N GLN A 45 -0.81 -0.39 2.35
CA GLN A 45 -0.19 -1.70 2.56
C GLN A 45 1.20 -1.69 1.93
N LEU A 46 2.17 -2.17 2.69
CA LEU A 46 3.50 -2.39 2.16
C LEU A 46 3.46 -3.52 1.13
N PRO A 47 4.39 -3.52 0.17
CA PRO A 47 4.37 -4.54 -0.88
C PRO A 47 4.53 -5.95 -0.29
N ALA A 48 3.80 -6.88 -0.88
CA ALA A 48 3.85 -8.30 -0.52
C ALA A 48 3.70 -9.10 -1.80
N GLU A 49 4.11 -10.35 -1.76
CA GLU A 49 3.99 -11.21 -2.92
C GLU A 49 3.07 -12.38 -2.63
N PRO A 50 2.38 -12.92 -3.65
CA PRO A 50 1.56 -14.10 -3.47
C PRO A 50 2.44 -15.28 -3.05
N GLN A 51 1.95 -16.07 -2.10
CA GLN A 51 2.61 -17.31 -1.73
C GLN A 51 2.42 -18.34 -2.84
N ARG A 52 3.48 -19.11 -3.11
CA ARG A 52 3.45 -20.15 -4.12
C ARG A 52 3.87 -21.48 -3.52
N ASP A 53 3.27 -22.56 -4.04
CA ASP A 53 3.66 -23.91 -3.64
C ASP A 53 4.92 -24.35 -4.38
N ARG A 54 5.34 -25.60 -4.20
CA ARG A 54 6.54 -26.14 -4.81
C ARG A 54 6.49 -26.13 -6.33
N GLU A 55 5.29 -26.16 -6.90
CA GLU A 55 5.09 -26.21 -8.33
C GLU A 55 4.89 -24.83 -8.94
N GLY A 56 4.98 -23.77 -8.12
CA GLY A 56 4.83 -22.40 -8.57
C GLY A 56 3.41 -21.90 -8.63
N ALA A 57 2.44 -22.70 -8.20
CA ALA A 57 1.04 -22.28 -8.21
C ALA A 57 0.74 -21.39 -7.01
N ILE A 58 -0.10 -20.38 -7.23
CA ILE A 58 -0.50 -19.45 -6.17
C ILE A 58 -1.36 -20.20 -5.14
N ILE A 59 -1.00 -20.04 -3.87
CA ILE A 59 -1.73 -20.65 -2.76
C ILE A 59 -2.93 -19.80 -2.42
N LYS A 60 -4.11 -20.44 -2.31
CA LYS A 60 -5.35 -19.76 -1.95
C LYS A 60 -5.93 -20.40 -0.70
N ASN A 61 -6.67 -19.60 0.07
CA ASN A 61 -7.37 -20.13 1.25
C ASN A 61 -8.67 -20.82 0.84
N ASP A 62 -9.43 -21.31 1.83
CA ASP A 62 -10.68 -22.03 1.60
C ASP A 62 -11.73 -21.18 0.88
N GLN A 63 -11.60 -19.87 0.93
CA GLN A 63 -12.52 -18.94 0.29
C GLN A 63 -12.03 -18.51 -1.10
N GLY A 64 -10.96 -19.12 -1.60
CA GLY A 64 -10.41 -18.79 -2.91
C GLY A 64 -9.58 -17.53 -2.95
N LYS A 65 -9.24 -16.96 -1.79
CA LYS A 65 -8.45 -15.74 -1.74
C LYS A 65 -6.95 -16.05 -1.72
N THR A 66 -6.19 -15.32 -2.53
CA THR A 66 -4.75 -15.45 -2.59
C THR A 66 -4.13 -15.18 -1.23
N GLN A 67 -3.23 -16.05 -0.81
CA GLN A 67 -2.42 -15.85 0.38
C GLN A 67 -1.17 -15.06 0.02
N TYR A 68 -0.83 -14.07 0.83
CA TYR A 68 0.31 -13.20 0.58
C TYR A 68 1.39 -13.43 1.61
N ARG A 69 2.63 -13.23 1.16
CA ARG A 69 3.80 -13.30 2.02
C ARG A 69 4.38 -11.90 2.15
N SER A 70 4.39 -11.39 3.37
CA SER A 70 4.93 -10.06 3.65
C SER A 70 6.40 -10.15 4.03
N HIS A 71 7.22 -9.35 3.38
CA HIS A 71 8.64 -9.23 3.70
C HIS A 71 8.93 -7.99 4.54
N LEU A 72 7.97 -7.07 4.57
CA LEU A 72 8.06 -5.80 5.29
C LEU A 72 6.85 -5.67 6.21
N LYS A 73 7.08 -5.20 7.42
CA LYS A 73 5.96 -4.85 8.29
C LYS A 73 6.36 -3.70 9.19
N TRP A 74 5.39 -2.91 9.58
CA TRP A 74 5.63 -1.83 10.52
C TRP A 74 5.88 -2.40 11.91
N LYS A 75 6.71 -1.72 12.66
CA LYS A 75 7.04 -2.12 14.02
C LYS A 75 5.80 -2.25 14.89
N ASP A 76 4.86 -1.30 14.74
CA ASP A 76 3.63 -1.29 15.50
C ASP A 76 2.57 -0.51 14.73
N ARG A 77 1.35 -0.48 15.29
CA ARG A 77 0.23 0.19 14.65
C ARG A 77 0.43 1.69 14.53
N SER A 78 1.05 2.30 15.53
CA SER A 78 1.31 3.73 15.50
C SER A 78 2.21 4.13 14.34
N ALA A 79 3.25 3.35 14.07
CA ALA A 79 4.14 3.58 12.93
C ALA A 79 3.38 3.40 11.61
N GLN A 80 2.53 2.39 11.53
CA GLN A 80 1.72 2.16 10.34
C GLN A 80 0.77 3.32 10.07
N ASP A 81 0.05 3.76 11.09
CA ASP A 81 -0.91 4.85 10.94
C ASP A 81 -0.21 6.17 10.58
N GLY A 82 0.92 6.45 11.21
CA GLY A 82 1.70 7.64 10.89
C GLY A 82 2.20 7.65 9.46
N PHE A 83 2.67 6.51 8.97
CA PHE A 83 3.08 6.39 7.57
C PHE A 83 1.89 6.58 6.62
N SER A 84 0.77 5.92 6.90
CA SER A 84 -0.41 6.03 6.06
C SER A 84 -0.90 7.46 5.96
N GLU A 85 -0.97 8.17 7.08
CA GLU A 85 -1.36 9.58 7.08
C GLU A 85 -0.40 10.44 6.27
N ALA A 86 0.90 10.23 6.45
CA ALA A 86 1.91 11.00 5.73
C ALA A 86 1.85 10.74 4.23
N LEU A 87 1.69 9.48 3.83
CA LEU A 87 1.62 9.12 2.42
C LEU A 87 0.36 9.69 1.77
N ILE A 88 -0.80 9.50 2.38
CA ILE A 88 -2.05 10.00 1.84
C ILE A 88 -2.00 11.54 1.72
N ALA A 89 -1.51 12.22 2.75
CA ALA A 89 -1.37 13.67 2.70
C ALA A 89 -0.45 14.13 1.57
N ALA A 90 0.67 13.43 1.37
CA ALA A 90 1.62 13.77 0.30
C ALA A 90 1.00 13.58 -1.09
N ILE A 91 0.23 12.50 -1.28
CA ILE A 91 -0.44 12.24 -2.54
C ILE A 91 -1.49 13.32 -2.80
N GLU A 92 -2.30 13.63 -1.80
CA GLU A 92 -3.36 14.63 -1.97
C GLU A 92 -2.80 16.02 -2.18
N ALA A 93 -1.69 16.37 -1.56
CA ALA A 93 -1.05 17.66 -1.77
C ALA A 93 -0.55 17.84 -3.21
N LYS A 94 -0.15 16.74 -3.86
CA LYS A 94 0.45 16.79 -5.19
C LYS A 94 -0.56 16.49 -6.30
N HIS A 95 -1.53 15.63 -6.04
CA HIS A 95 -2.45 15.13 -7.06
C HIS A 95 -3.91 15.44 -6.78
N GLY A 96 -4.22 16.10 -5.66
CA GLY A 96 -5.59 16.42 -5.29
C GLY A 96 -6.24 15.34 -4.43
N PRO A 97 -7.46 15.59 -3.96
CA PRO A 97 -8.13 14.66 -3.07
C PRO A 97 -8.25 13.25 -3.64
N LEU A 98 -8.02 12.27 -2.80
CA LEU A 98 -8.22 10.88 -3.16
C LEU A 98 -9.67 10.51 -2.88
N GLU A 99 -10.45 10.36 -3.94
CA GLU A 99 -11.85 9.99 -3.84
C GLU A 99 -11.98 8.51 -4.13
N GLY A 100 -11.83 7.74 -3.09
CA GLY A 100 -11.84 6.32 -3.25
C GLY A 100 -13.22 5.70 -3.13
N GLY A 101 -13.32 4.45 -3.59
CA GLY A 101 -14.50 3.65 -3.41
C GLY A 101 -15.66 3.99 -4.32
N GLN A 102 -15.39 4.70 -5.36
CA GLN A 102 -16.45 5.07 -6.31
C GLN A 102 -16.52 4.13 -7.47
#